data_4028c9760f6895d3b1f81f2a1b79bce5
#
_entry.id   4028c9760f6895d3b1f81f2a1b79bce5
#
_cell.length_a   1.000
_cell.length_b   1.000
_cell.length_c   1.000
_cell.angle_alpha   90.00
_cell.angle_beta   90.00
_cell.angle_gamma   90.00
#
_symmetry.space_group_name_H-M   'P 1'
#
loop_
_entity.id
_entity.type
_entity.pdbx_description
1 polymer ?
#
loop_
_entity_poly.entity_id
_entity_poly.type
_entity_poly.pdbx_seq_one_letter_code
_entity_poly.pdbx_strand_id
1 'polypeptide(L)'
;MNSLELEPFPVELHRPEMDVRLLDVVTAEHGMPMAAGVMSLRQGSFPWTLDYDEVEYVIEGELHITTADQKVVGRPGDVIAVPKGSSITFGTPSWARFLYVTYPADWGGAS
;
A
#
# COMPACT_ATOMS: atom_id res chain seq x y z
N MET A 1 15.66 -6.27 -10.78
CA MET A 1 14.34 -5.74 -10.50
C MET A 1 13.38 -6.07 -11.63
N ASN A 2 13.46 -7.21 -12.11
CA ASN A 2 12.77 -7.55 -13.32
C ASN A 2 11.54 -8.35 -13.13
N SER A 3 11.40 -8.96 -12.01
CA SER A 3 10.34 -9.89 -11.81
C SER A 3 9.26 -9.26 -10.94
N LEU A 4 8.04 -9.33 -11.39
CA LEU A 4 6.90 -8.79 -10.63
C LEU A 4 6.19 -9.93 -9.94
N GLU A 5 6.89 -10.55 -9.06
CA GLU A 5 6.34 -11.68 -8.34
C GLU A 5 5.74 -11.19 -7.03
N LEU A 6 4.44 -11.27 -6.92
CA LEU A 6 3.76 -10.77 -5.74
C LEU A 6 3.82 -11.80 -4.62
N GLU A 7 4.16 -11.33 -3.44
CA GLU A 7 4.25 -12.19 -2.28
C GLU A 7 3.22 -11.82 -1.25
N PRO A 8 2.81 -12.75 -0.41
CA PRO A 8 1.87 -12.43 0.64
C PRO A 8 2.42 -11.33 1.54
N PHE A 9 1.56 -10.46 1.96
CA PHE A 9 1.93 -9.40 2.85
C PHE A 9 2.35 -9.99 4.20
N PRO A 10 3.15 -9.25 4.97
CA PRO A 10 3.59 -9.74 6.28
C PRO A 10 2.45 -10.09 7.20
N VAL A 11 2.78 -10.94 8.14
CA VAL A 11 1.83 -11.54 9.04
C VAL A 11 1.06 -10.53 9.88
N GLU A 12 1.67 -9.41 10.18
CA GLU A 12 1.01 -8.43 11.04
C GLU A 12 -0.31 -7.91 10.47
N LEU A 13 -0.57 -8.11 9.20
CA LEU A 13 -1.85 -7.69 8.63
C LEU A 13 -2.99 -8.63 8.98
N HIS A 14 -2.69 -9.91 9.12
CA HIS A 14 -3.69 -10.91 9.54
C HIS A 14 -4.99 -10.83 8.76
N ARG A 15 -4.90 -10.74 7.46
CA ARG A 15 -6.07 -10.69 6.60
C ARG A 15 -5.96 -11.73 5.49
N PRO A 16 -5.91 -13.01 5.85
CA PRO A 16 -5.71 -14.05 4.84
C PRO A 16 -6.81 -14.08 3.79
N GLU A 17 -8.02 -13.67 4.16
CA GLU A 17 -9.13 -13.67 3.20
C GLU A 17 -8.95 -12.64 2.10
N MET A 18 -8.09 -11.66 2.30
CA MET A 18 -7.88 -10.61 1.32
C MET A 18 -6.78 -10.93 0.33
N ASP A 19 -5.97 -11.93 0.62
CA ASP A 19 -4.87 -12.31 -0.26
C ASP A 19 -4.04 -11.07 -0.64
N VAL A 20 -3.59 -10.36 0.39
CA VAL A 20 -2.77 -9.16 0.16
C VAL A 20 -1.39 -9.58 -0.28
N ARG A 21 -0.92 -8.99 -1.36
CA ARG A 21 0.40 -9.31 -1.92
C ARG A 21 1.12 -8.04 -2.28
N LEU A 22 2.44 -8.07 -2.17
CA LEU A 22 3.24 -6.93 -2.54
C LEU A 22 4.60 -7.38 -3.06
N LEU A 23 5.20 -6.51 -3.84
CA LEU A 23 6.58 -6.68 -4.28
C LEU A 23 7.25 -5.32 -4.21
N ASP A 24 8.23 -5.20 -3.33
CA ASP A 24 9.05 -4.00 -3.26
C ASP A 24 10.05 -4.03 -4.41
N VAL A 25 9.97 -3.02 -5.25
CA VAL A 25 10.86 -2.92 -6.40
C VAL A 25 12.13 -2.16 -6.00
N VAL A 26 11.96 -1.13 -5.20
CA VAL A 26 13.07 -0.33 -4.68
C VAL A 26 12.96 -0.28 -3.18
N THR A 27 14.04 -0.60 -2.48
CA THR A 27 14.03 -0.65 -1.03
C THR A 27 15.25 0.07 -0.47
N ALA A 28 15.31 0.15 0.86
CA ALA A 28 16.46 0.74 1.53
C ALA A 28 17.76 0.02 1.16
N GLU A 29 17.68 -1.25 0.80
CA GLU A 29 18.88 -2.00 0.43
C GLU A 29 19.53 -1.47 -0.84
N HIS A 30 18.79 -0.71 -1.62
CA HIS A 30 19.34 -0.11 -2.83
C HIS A 30 19.98 1.26 -2.57
N GLY A 31 20.09 1.64 -1.30
CA GLY A 31 20.72 2.91 -0.96
C GLY A 31 19.85 4.12 -1.23
N MET A 32 18.55 3.93 -1.43
CA MET A 32 17.64 5.03 -1.70
C MET A 32 16.90 5.43 -0.43
N PRO A 33 16.60 6.73 -0.28
CA PRO A 33 15.84 7.16 0.89
C PRO A 33 14.36 6.80 0.82
N MET A 34 13.88 6.32 -0.30
CA MET A 34 12.48 5.94 -0.47
C MET A 34 12.38 4.51 -0.98
N ALA A 35 11.22 3.92 -0.81
CA ALA A 35 10.94 2.61 -1.35
C ALA A 35 9.75 2.72 -2.30
N ALA A 36 9.68 1.79 -3.24
CA ALA A 36 8.56 1.71 -4.16
C ALA A 36 8.26 0.26 -4.46
N GLY A 37 6.99 -0.04 -4.65
CA GLY A 37 6.58 -1.40 -4.96
C GLY A 37 5.17 -1.43 -5.47
N VAL A 38 4.69 -2.64 -5.70
CA VAL A 38 3.33 -2.85 -6.18
C VAL A 38 2.60 -3.73 -5.17
N MET A 39 1.39 -3.33 -4.84
CA MET A 39 0.56 -4.09 -3.91
C MET A 39 -0.75 -4.42 -4.58
N SER A 40 -1.29 -5.60 -4.29
CA SER A 40 -2.62 -5.95 -4.73
C SER A 40 -3.44 -6.40 -3.54
N LEU A 41 -4.72 -6.05 -3.57
CA LEU A 41 -5.67 -6.39 -2.52
C LEU A 41 -6.86 -7.08 -3.14
N ARG A 42 -7.43 -8.03 -2.41
CA ARG A 42 -8.73 -8.57 -2.75
C ARG A 42 -9.76 -8.01 -1.77
N GLN A 43 -11.02 -8.27 -2.03
CA GLN A 43 -12.13 -7.72 -1.26
C GLN A 43 -11.87 -7.76 0.25
N GLY A 44 -12.08 -6.63 0.89
CA GLY A 44 -11.91 -6.53 2.33
C GLY A 44 -11.29 -5.21 2.71
N SER A 45 -10.93 -5.08 3.97
CA SER A 45 -10.28 -3.88 4.46
C SER A 45 -9.43 -4.21 5.69
N PHE A 46 -8.41 -3.39 5.93
CA PHE A 46 -7.58 -3.55 7.12
C PHE A 46 -7.04 -2.18 7.54
N PRO A 47 -6.84 -2.00 8.87
CA PRO A 47 -6.31 -0.72 9.36
C PRO A 47 -4.80 -0.68 9.21
N TRP A 48 -4.27 0.53 9.06
CA TRP A 48 -2.84 0.73 8.94
C TRP A 48 -2.50 2.13 9.41
N THR A 49 -1.47 2.25 10.23
CA THR A 49 -0.98 3.55 10.67
C THR A 49 0.38 3.80 10.07
N LEU A 50 0.54 4.96 9.45
CA LEU A 50 1.76 5.29 8.74
C LEU A 50 2.68 6.12 9.62
N ASP A 51 3.92 5.68 9.76
CA ASP A 51 4.95 6.53 10.35
C ASP A 51 5.93 6.99 9.26
N TYR A 52 5.42 7.12 8.05
CA TYR A 52 6.15 7.55 6.87
C TYR A 52 5.15 8.21 5.92
N ASP A 53 5.67 8.94 4.94
CA ASP A 53 4.82 9.50 3.88
C ASP A 53 4.64 8.46 2.79
N GLU A 54 3.46 8.44 2.18
CA GLU A 54 3.19 7.47 1.12
C GLU A 54 2.37 8.10 0.01
N VAL A 55 2.67 7.68 -1.21
CA VAL A 55 1.89 8.05 -2.39
C VAL A 55 1.52 6.77 -3.11
N GLU A 56 0.25 6.65 -3.52
CA GLU A 56 -0.22 5.52 -4.29
C GLU A 56 -0.70 5.97 -5.65
N TYR A 57 -0.39 5.17 -6.67
CA TYR A 57 -0.92 5.35 -8.01
C TYR A 57 -1.71 4.10 -8.35
N VAL A 58 -3.02 4.25 -8.54
CA VAL A 58 -3.90 3.11 -8.78
C VAL A 58 -3.75 2.64 -10.21
N ILE A 59 -3.46 1.36 -10.38
CA ILE A 59 -3.24 0.74 -11.67
C ILE A 59 -4.50 0.04 -12.15
N GLU A 60 -5.12 -0.72 -11.25
CA GLU A 60 -6.33 -1.48 -11.59
C GLU A 60 -7.25 -1.50 -10.40
N GLY A 61 -8.53 -1.64 -10.69
CA GLY A 61 -9.54 -1.81 -9.66
C GLY A 61 -9.87 -0.52 -8.94
N GLU A 62 -10.22 -0.64 -7.67
CA GLU A 62 -10.69 0.49 -6.90
C GLU A 62 -10.11 0.41 -5.50
N LEU A 63 -9.32 1.41 -5.12
CA LEU A 63 -8.67 1.45 -3.81
C LEU A 63 -9.40 2.44 -2.91
N HIS A 64 -9.82 1.98 -1.75
CA HIS A 64 -10.49 2.82 -0.76
C HIS A 64 -9.52 3.10 0.38
N ILE A 65 -9.36 4.37 0.73
CA ILE A 65 -8.57 4.78 1.87
C ILE A 65 -9.47 5.64 2.74
N THR A 66 -9.72 5.17 3.94
CA THR A 66 -10.67 5.81 4.86
C THR A 66 -9.94 6.30 6.09
N THR A 67 -10.23 7.54 6.48
CA THR A 67 -9.77 8.09 7.74
C THR A 67 -11.00 8.35 8.62
N ALA A 68 -10.78 8.94 9.79
CA ALA A 68 -11.90 9.28 10.67
C ALA A 68 -12.85 10.27 10.01
N ASP A 69 -12.33 11.12 9.13
CA ASP A 69 -13.11 12.24 8.61
C ASP A 69 -13.49 12.09 7.15
N GLN A 70 -12.89 11.17 6.42
CA GLN A 70 -13.06 11.19 4.98
C GLN A 70 -12.78 9.83 4.39
N LYS A 71 -13.37 9.60 3.23
CA LYS A 71 -13.10 8.39 2.45
C LYS A 71 -12.67 8.83 1.05
N VAL A 72 -11.53 8.31 0.61
CA VAL A 72 -11.02 8.58 -0.72
C VAL A 72 -11.15 7.30 -1.53
N VAL A 73 -11.67 7.42 -2.74
CA VAL A 73 -11.81 6.29 -3.64
C VAL A 73 -10.90 6.57 -4.84
N GLY A 74 -9.89 5.72 -5.00
CA GLY A 74 -8.97 5.84 -6.11
C GLY A 74 -9.31 4.83 -7.19
N ARG A 75 -9.32 5.31 -8.44
CA ARG A 75 -9.55 4.49 -9.63
C ARG A 75 -8.33 4.55 -10.50
N PRO A 76 -8.23 3.67 -11.51
CA PRO A 76 -7.03 3.64 -12.35
C PRO A 76 -6.66 5.02 -12.87
N GLY A 77 -5.41 5.41 -12.65
CA GLY A 77 -4.93 6.73 -13.02
C GLY A 77 -4.91 7.73 -11.90
N ASP A 78 -5.54 7.44 -10.77
CA ASP A 78 -5.57 8.37 -9.64
C ASP A 78 -4.33 8.22 -8.79
N VAL A 79 -3.90 9.35 -8.22
CA VAL A 79 -2.79 9.41 -7.28
C VAL A 79 -3.34 9.85 -5.93
N ILE A 80 -3.01 9.10 -4.89
CA ILE A 80 -3.45 9.41 -3.54
C ILE A 80 -2.23 9.60 -2.67
N ALA A 81 -2.17 10.71 -1.95
CA ALA A 81 -1.07 11.00 -1.03
C ALA A 81 -1.56 10.82 0.40
N VAL A 82 -0.80 10.07 1.20
CA VAL A 82 -1.15 9.80 2.59
C VAL A 82 0.01 10.27 3.44
N PRO A 83 -0.16 11.32 4.23
CA PRO A 83 0.94 11.88 5.00
C PRO A 83 1.28 11.02 6.22
N LYS A 84 2.52 11.15 6.64
CA LYS A 84 3.01 10.53 7.86
C LYS A 84 2.09 10.87 9.03
N GLY A 85 1.84 9.89 9.88
CA GLY A 85 0.99 10.07 11.05
C GLY A 85 -0.46 9.75 10.82
N SER A 86 -0.82 9.39 9.59
CA SER A 86 -2.22 9.06 9.29
C SER A 86 -2.56 7.66 9.81
N SER A 87 -3.75 7.55 10.39
CA SER A 87 -4.33 6.25 10.71
C SER A 87 -5.45 6.03 9.72
N ILE A 88 -5.31 5.03 8.89
CA ILE A 88 -6.23 4.82 7.78
C ILE A 88 -6.72 3.38 7.76
N THR A 89 -7.72 3.15 6.94
CA THR A 89 -8.14 1.80 6.59
C THR A 89 -7.99 1.67 5.07
N PHE A 90 -7.17 0.73 4.65
CA PHE A 90 -7.07 0.34 3.26
C PHE A 90 -8.18 -0.66 2.96
N GLY A 91 -8.77 -0.56 1.78
CA GLY A 91 -9.77 -1.53 1.42
C GLY A 91 -10.12 -1.49 -0.04
N THR A 92 -10.91 -2.45 -0.45
CA THR A 92 -11.45 -2.50 -1.79
C THR A 92 -12.74 -3.31 -1.76
N PRO A 93 -13.75 -2.92 -2.55
CA PRO A 93 -14.98 -3.72 -2.61
C PRO A 93 -14.79 -4.99 -3.43
N SER A 94 -13.74 -5.07 -4.23
CA SER A 94 -13.51 -6.24 -5.07
C SER A 94 -12.03 -6.51 -5.27
N TRP A 95 -11.29 -5.53 -5.77
CA TRP A 95 -9.92 -5.74 -6.20
C TRP A 95 -9.23 -4.38 -6.39
N ALA A 96 -7.98 -4.34 -6.05
CA ALA A 96 -7.17 -3.15 -6.30
C ALA A 96 -5.73 -3.56 -6.51
N ARG A 97 -5.06 -2.88 -7.44
CA ARG A 97 -3.63 -3.02 -7.62
C ARG A 97 -3.08 -1.62 -7.77
N PHE A 98 -2.02 -1.32 -7.04
CA PHE A 98 -1.48 0.03 -7.04
C PHE A 98 0.01 0.01 -6.79
N LEU A 99 0.68 1.02 -7.33
CA LEU A 99 2.07 1.32 -7.05
C LEU A 99 2.10 2.17 -5.79
N TYR A 100 2.97 1.85 -4.86
CA TYR A 100 3.18 2.70 -3.70
C TYR A 100 4.62 3.19 -3.65
N VAL A 101 4.79 4.39 -3.12
CA VAL A 101 6.10 4.98 -2.87
C VAL A 101 6.08 5.49 -1.45
N THR A 102 7.07 5.12 -0.66
CA THR A 102 7.15 5.52 0.75
C THR A 102 8.45 6.26 1.02
N TYR A 103 8.37 7.19 1.98
CA TYR A 103 9.54 7.90 2.45
C TYR A 103 9.41 8.07 3.97
N PRO A 104 10.36 7.55 4.75
CA PRO A 104 11.55 6.80 4.35
C PRO A 104 11.25 5.38 3.87
N ALA A 105 12.30 4.71 3.44
CA ALA A 105 12.18 3.43 2.77
C ALA A 105 11.76 2.27 3.66
N ASP A 106 11.98 2.36 4.93
CA ASP A 106 11.78 1.23 5.84
C ASP A 106 10.36 1.19 6.41
N TRP A 107 9.39 1.18 5.53
CA TRP A 107 8.00 1.34 5.93
C TRP A 107 7.44 0.17 6.76
N GLY A 108 7.43 -0.99 6.22
CA GLY A 108 6.68 -2.09 6.82
C GLY A 108 7.39 -2.80 7.94
N GLY A 109 8.67 -2.71 7.96
CA GLY A 109 9.43 -3.38 8.97
C GLY A 109 10.08 -2.43 9.93
N ALA A 110 9.67 -1.22 9.83
CA ALA A 110 10.36 -0.15 10.52
C ALA A 110 10.30 -0.26 12.01
N SER A 111 9.41 -0.92 12.49
CA SER A 111 9.23 -0.97 13.91
C SER A 111 10.49 -1.30 14.67
#